data_fc6ee96a40c7f40952002a1413ac839d
#
_entry.id   fc6ee96a40c7f40952002a1413ac839d
#
_cell.length_a   1.000
_cell.length_b   1.000
_cell.length_c   1.000
_cell.angle_alpha   90.00
_cell.angle_beta   90.00
_cell.angle_gamma   90.00
#
_symmetry.space_group_name_H-M   'P 1'
#
loop_
_entity.id
_entity.type
_entity.pdbx_description
1 polymer ?
#
loop_
_entity_poly.entity_id
_entity_poly.type
_entity_poly.pdbx_seq_one_letter_code
_entity_poly.pdbx_strand_id
1 'polypeptide(L)' 'MTVIRQGQSADIGLLLEGTYPYVSGGVSSWVNQIIKGFPEYTFALCFVGSRPEDYGDMRFELPNNVVHLEVHYLHEA' A
#
# COMPACT_ATOMS: atom_id res chain seq x y z
N MET A 1 -6.27 -13.09 0.41
CA MET A 1 -5.13 -12.21 0.78
C MET A 1 -4.00 -12.41 -0.21
N THR A 2 -3.38 -11.33 -0.63
CA THR A 2 -2.21 -11.37 -1.50
C THR A 2 -1.10 -10.56 -0.85
N VAL A 3 0.10 -11.12 -0.80
CA VAL A 3 1.28 -10.43 -0.29
C VAL A 3 2.15 -10.04 -1.49
N ILE A 4 2.29 -8.73 -1.71
CA ILE A 4 3.05 -8.21 -2.84
C ILE A 4 4.53 -8.06 -2.46
N ARG A 5 4.79 -7.61 -1.24
CA ARG A 5 6.14 -7.46 -0.73
C ARG A 5 6.11 -7.86 0.74
N GLN A 6 7.03 -8.72 1.16
CA GLN A 6 7.04 -9.25 2.53
C GLN A 6 8.32 -8.85 3.23
N GLY A 7 8.17 -8.14 4.35
CA GLY A 7 9.24 -7.83 5.27
C GLY A 7 8.99 -8.46 6.63
N GLN A 8 10.04 -8.54 7.46
CA GLN A 8 9.94 -9.13 8.78
C GLN A 8 9.39 -8.15 9.81
N SER A 9 9.75 -6.89 9.69
CA SER A 9 9.29 -5.85 10.59
C SER A 9 9.37 -4.50 9.90
N ALA A 10 8.58 -3.56 10.39
CA ALA A 10 8.57 -2.20 9.90
C ALA A 10 8.39 -1.25 11.07
N ASP A 11 8.89 -0.02 10.90
CA ASP A 11 8.75 1.01 11.92
C ASP A 11 7.31 1.53 11.99
N ILE A 12 6.64 1.60 10.85
CA ILE A 12 5.30 2.18 10.72
C ILE A 12 4.40 1.26 9.91
N GLY A 13 3.22 0.97 10.44
CA GLY A 13 2.19 0.24 9.73
C GLY A 13 1.07 1.17 9.29
N LEU A 14 0.61 1.04 8.06
CA LEU A 14 -0.49 1.85 7.51
C LEU A 14 -1.59 0.93 6.98
N LEU A 15 -2.82 1.23 7.39
CA LEU A 15 -4.01 0.59 6.86
C LEU A 15 -4.63 1.52 5.82
N LEU A 16 -4.72 1.07 4.58
CA LEU A 16 -5.14 1.88 3.45
C LEU A 16 -6.39 1.27 2.81
N GLU A 17 -7.52 1.96 2.93
CA GLU A 17 -8.79 1.49 2.41
C GLU A 17 -9.06 2.12 1.04
N GLY A 18 -8.92 1.32 -0.02
CA GLY A 18 -9.25 1.72 -1.38
C GLY A 18 -8.41 2.87 -1.93
N THR A 19 -7.17 3.00 -1.45
CA THR A 19 -6.32 4.13 -1.83
C THR A 19 -4.97 3.65 -2.37
N TYR A 20 -3.89 4.15 -1.81
CA TYR A 20 -2.51 3.85 -2.21
C TYR A 20 -2.20 2.35 -2.04
N PRO A 21 -1.48 1.72 -2.93
CA PRO A 21 -0.88 2.28 -4.16
C PRO A 21 -1.72 2.07 -5.42
N TYR A 22 -2.95 1.62 -5.31
CA TYR A 22 -3.76 1.23 -6.47
C TYR A 22 -4.62 2.34 -7.03
N VAL A 23 -4.95 3.34 -6.21
CA VAL A 23 -5.83 4.43 -6.62
C VAL A 23 -5.08 5.75 -6.52
N SER A 24 -5.08 6.52 -7.60
CA SER A 24 -4.49 7.87 -7.58
C SER A 24 -5.47 8.85 -6.94
N GLY A 25 -4.94 9.94 -6.40
CA GLY A 25 -5.75 10.97 -5.75
C GLY A 25 -4.99 11.62 -4.61
N GLY A 26 -5.64 12.56 -3.93
CA GLY A 26 -5.02 13.37 -2.88
C GLY A 26 -4.46 12.55 -1.73
N VAL A 27 -5.26 11.62 -1.19
CA VAL A 27 -4.82 10.78 -0.08
C VAL A 27 -3.64 9.90 -0.50
N SER A 28 -3.72 9.27 -1.67
CA SER A 28 -2.64 8.41 -2.16
C SER A 28 -1.36 9.19 -2.41
N SER A 29 -1.47 10.38 -2.98
CA SER A 29 -0.31 11.26 -3.20
C SER A 29 0.33 11.67 -1.88
N TRP A 30 -0.49 11.98 -0.88
CA TRP A 30 -0.02 12.35 0.45
C TRP A 30 0.74 11.20 1.12
N VAL A 31 0.19 9.99 1.05
CA VAL A 31 0.84 8.79 1.58
C VAL A 31 2.19 8.58 0.91
N ASN A 32 2.21 8.67 -0.42
CA ASN A 32 3.45 8.50 -1.19
C ASN A 32 4.52 9.52 -0.78
N GLN A 33 4.11 10.77 -0.57
CA GLN A 33 5.02 11.83 -0.14
C GLN A 33 5.57 11.58 1.26
N ILE A 34 4.73 11.11 2.19
CA ILE A 34 5.17 10.78 3.54
C ILE A 34 6.21 9.68 3.52
N ILE A 35 5.95 8.61 2.78
CA ILE A 35 6.88 7.48 2.72
C ILE A 35 8.22 7.94 2.15
N LYS A 36 8.19 8.69 1.05
CA LYS A 36 9.41 9.20 0.42
C LYS A 36 10.13 10.24 1.26
N GLY A 37 9.37 11.00 2.06
CA GLY A 37 9.93 12.04 2.91
C GLY A 37 10.64 11.52 4.15
N PHE A 38 10.43 10.26 4.52
CA PHE A 38 11.04 9.65 5.69
C PHE A 38 11.78 8.37 5.32
N PRO A 39 12.84 8.47 4.51
CA PRO A 39 13.56 7.28 4.03
C PRO A 39 14.26 6.51 5.13
N GLU A 40 14.47 7.10 6.30
CA GLU A 40 15.06 6.44 7.46
C GLU A 40 14.09 5.50 8.19
N TYR A 41 12.80 5.57 7.86
CA TYR A 41 11.79 4.68 8.43
C TYR A 41 11.35 3.65 7.40
N THR A 42 10.98 2.47 7.87
CA THR A 42 10.41 1.44 7.03
C THR A 42 8.90 1.36 7.24
N PHE A 43 8.18 1.05 6.19
CA PHE A 43 6.72 1.04 6.19
C PHE A 43 6.18 -0.34 5.81
N ALA A 44 5.15 -0.77 6.51
CA ALA A 44 4.34 -1.92 6.15
C ALA A 44 2.94 -1.42 5.78
N LEU A 45 2.45 -1.85 4.64
CA LEU A 45 1.16 -1.41 4.13
C LEU A 45 0.18 -2.57 4.11
N CYS A 46 -1.06 -2.29 4.51
CA CYS A 46 -2.17 -3.21 4.39
C CYS A 46 -3.26 -2.52 3.57
N PHE A 47 -3.42 -2.94 2.33
CA PHE A 47 -4.45 -2.41 1.44
C PHE A 47 -5.71 -3.25 1.57
N VAL A 48 -6.85 -2.58 1.75
CA VAL A 48 -8.15 -3.23 1.79
C VAL A 48 -9.01 -2.64 0.68
N GLY A 49 -9.42 -3.46 -0.26
CA GLY A 49 -10.25 -3.05 -1.38
C GLY A 49 -11.57 -3.80 -1.40
N SER A 50 -12.50 -3.35 -2.27
CA SER A 50 -13.81 -4.00 -2.40
C SER A 50 -13.70 -5.28 -3.21
N ARG A 51 -13.29 -5.19 -4.47
CA ARG A 51 -13.14 -6.33 -5.38
C ARG A 51 -11.85 -6.19 -6.17
N PRO A 52 -11.20 -7.32 -6.54
CA PRO A 52 -9.98 -7.23 -7.35
C PRO A 52 -10.18 -6.50 -8.68
N GLU A 53 -11.33 -6.69 -9.33
CA GLU A 53 -11.60 -6.09 -10.63
C GLU A 53 -11.85 -4.59 -10.59
N ASP A 54 -12.08 -4.00 -9.41
CA ASP A 54 -12.23 -2.55 -9.24
C ASP A 54 -10.89 -1.83 -9.31
N TYR A 55 -9.81 -2.57 -9.18
CA TYR A 55 -8.45 -2.03 -9.17
C TYR A 55 -7.65 -2.71 -10.28
N GLY A 56 -6.84 -1.95 -10.96
CA GLY A 56 -5.93 -2.51 -11.95
C GLY A 56 -4.55 -2.68 -11.36
N ASP A 57 -3.56 -2.30 -12.15
CA ASP A 57 -2.19 -2.28 -11.70
C ASP A 57 -1.96 -1.14 -10.72
N MET A 58 -0.87 -1.24 -9.95
CA MET A 58 -0.49 -0.16 -9.05
C MET A 58 -0.29 1.15 -9.80
N ARG A 59 -0.82 2.22 -9.24
CA ARG A 59 -0.69 3.57 -9.81
C ARG A 59 0.58 4.28 -9.37
N PHE A 60 1.25 3.74 -8.35
CA PHE A 60 2.49 4.29 -7.79
C PHE A 60 3.52 3.18 -7.73
N GLU A 61 4.77 3.56 -8.02
CA GLU A 61 5.90 2.67 -7.77
C GLU A 61 6.19 2.68 -6.28
N LEU A 62 6.33 1.50 -5.67
CA LEU A 62 6.60 1.40 -4.24
C LEU A 62 8.01 1.90 -3.92
N PRO A 63 8.15 2.86 -2.99
CA PRO A 63 9.46 3.26 -2.52
C PRO A 63 10.21 2.10 -1.86
N ASN A 64 11.54 2.19 -1.83
CA ASN A 64 12.40 1.14 -1.29
C ASN A 64 12.16 0.89 0.21
N ASN A 65 11.69 1.89 0.94
CA ASN A 65 11.41 1.78 2.37
C ASN A 65 10.03 1.20 2.68
N VAL A 66 9.24 0.86 1.66
CA VAL A 66 8.07 0.00 1.85
C VAL A 66 8.56 -1.43 1.84
N VAL A 67 8.62 -2.04 3.01
CA VAL A 67 9.20 -3.39 3.18
C VAL A 67 8.16 -4.49 3.14
N HIS A 68 6.88 -4.13 3.27
CA HIS A 68 5.79 -5.09 3.27
C HIS A 68 4.54 -4.46 2.66
N LEU A 69 3.84 -5.22 1.83
CA LEU A 69 2.53 -4.81 1.29
C LEU A 69 1.64 -6.05 1.21
N GLU A 70 0.53 -6.01 1.94
CA GLU A 70 -0.53 -7.00 1.87
C GLU A 70 -1.73 -6.39 1.18
N VAL A 71 -2.45 -7.21 0.42
CA VAL A 71 -3.66 -6.78 -0.28
C VAL A 71 -4.80 -7.71 0.13
N HIS A 72 -5.87 -7.13 0.65
CA HIS A 72 -7.07 -7.85 1.05
C HIS A 72 -8.27 -7.29 0.29
N TYR A 73 -9.16 -8.18 -0.14
CA TYR A 73 -10.40 -7.78 -0.80
C TYR A 73 -11.60 -8.27 0.00
N LEU A 74 -12.58 -7.39 0.18
CA LEU A 74 -13.79 -7.71 0.94
C LEU A 74 -14.70 -8.67 0.17
N HIS A 75 -14.63 -8.65 -1.17
CA HIS A 75 -15.47 -9.47 -2.05
C HIS A 75 -14.57 -10.27 -3.01
N GLU A 76 -13.82 -11.18 -2.47
CA GLU A 76 -13.03 -12.12 -3.27
C GLU A 76 -13.92 -13.28 -3.71
N ALA A 77 -13.82 -13.63 -4.98
CA ALA A 77 -14.54 -14.78 -5.52
C ALA A 77 -13.85 -16.09 -5.13
#